data_d76c23c1d82d60ecaf4412fae48926d9
#
_entry.id   d76c23c1d82d60ecaf4412fae48926d9
#
_cell.length_a   1.000
_cell.length_b   1.000
_cell.length_c   1.000
_cell.angle_alpha   90.00
_cell.angle_beta   90.00
_cell.angle_gamma   90.00
#
_symmetry.space_group_name_H-M   'P 1'
#
loop_
_entity.id
_entity.type
_entity.pdbx_description
1 polymer ?
#
loop_
_entity_poly.entity_id
_entity_poly.type
_entity_poly.pdbx_seq_one_letter_code
_entity_poly.pdbx_strand_id
1 'polypeptide(L)'
;MTLRARKPRTFTHAHRQRLDHAIALYLDECYANKSAARVSEFAAFLKLNPEYLTRTAVSIVGVSLREHLRRKQIEEAERLITTTPLPMYEIALHAGFGTTSTFYRCFRQAHSMAPGAFREVRK
;
A
#
# COMPACT_ATOMS: atom_id res chain seq x y z
N MET A 1 15.45 -37.20 -21.47
CA MET A 1 14.43 -36.18 -21.40
C MET A 1 15.08 -34.81 -21.37
N THR A 2 14.64 -33.98 -22.23
CA THR A 2 15.13 -32.63 -22.22
C THR A 2 14.51 -31.90 -21.05
N LEU A 3 15.36 -31.29 -20.27
CA LEU A 3 14.89 -30.41 -19.24
C LEU A 3 14.20 -29.25 -19.91
N ARG A 4 12.93 -29.27 -19.84
CA ARG A 4 12.18 -28.16 -20.35
C ARG A 4 12.53 -26.93 -19.55
N ALA A 5 12.88 -25.85 -20.22
CA ALA A 5 13.00 -24.58 -19.56
C ALA A 5 11.70 -24.32 -18.79
N ARG A 6 11.84 -24.04 -17.53
CA ARG A 6 10.65 -23.75 -16.72
C ARG A 6 9.99 -22.51 -17.30
N LYS A 7 8.69 -22.62 -17.57
CA LYS A 7 7.94 -21.46 -18.00
C LYS A 7 8.02 -20.39 -16.93
N PRO A 8 8.17 -19.12 -17.32
CA PRO A 8 8.08 -18.05 -16.35
C PRO A 8 6.77 -18.20 -15.59
N ARG A 9 6.84 -18.02 -14.29
CA ARG A 9 5.63 -18.08 -13.49
C ARG A 9 4.70 -16.95 -13.94
N THR A 10 3.49 -17.31 -14.30
CA THR A 10 2.49 -16.33 -14.71
C THR A 10 1.65 -15.96 -13.48
N PHE A 11 1.60 -14.69 -13.17
CA PHE A 11 0.77 -14.22 -12.09
C PHE A 11 -0.52 -13.66 -12.67
N THR A 12 -1.63 -14.10 -12.12
CA THR A 12 -2.96 -13.72 -12.57
C THR A 12 -3.46 -12.52 -11.80
N HIS A 13 -4.60 -12.00 -12.25
CA HIS A 13 -5.32 -10.96 -11.52
C HIS A 13 -5.64 -11.40 -10.07
N ALA A 14 -5.90 -12.69 -9.87
CA ALA A 14 -6.16 -13.23 -8.53
C ALA A 14 -4.96 -13.08 -7.61
N HIS A 15 -3.74 -13.22 -8.14
CA HIS A 15 -2.54 -13.00 -7.33
C HIS A 15 -2.43 -11.54 -6.90
N ARG A 16 -2.74 -10.63 -7.81
CA ARG A 16 -2.72 -9.21 -7.50
C ARG A 16 -3.77 -8.86 -6.45
N GLN A 17 -4.97 -9.41 -6.58
CA GLN A 17 -6.03 -9.20 -5.59
C GLN A 17 -5.63 -9.71 -4.21
N ARG A 18 -4.99 -10.86 -4.15
CA ARG A 18 -4.53 -11.40 -2.86
C ARG A 18 -3.46 -10.52 -2.23
N LEU A 19 -2.54 -10.01 -3.04
CA LEU A 19 -1.53 -9.08 -2.52
C LEU A 19 -2.19 -7.81 -1.99
N ASP A 20 -3.12 -7.25 -2.75
CA ASP A 20 -3.79 -6.02 -2.35
C ASP A 20 -4.66 -6.23 -1.11
N HIS A 21 -5.29 -7.40 -1.00
CA HIS A 21 -6.06 -7.74 0.19
C HIS A 21 -5.14 -7.86 1.41
N ALA A 22 -3.98 -8.50 1.24
CA ALA A 22 -3.00 -8.63 2.31
C ALA A 22 -2.51 -7.25 2.77
N ILE A 23 -2.30 -6.34 1.81
CA ILE A 23 -1.91 -4.97 2.14
C ILE A 23 -3.01 -4.28 2.96
N ALA A 24 -4.27 -4.44 2.56
CA ALA A 24 -5.38 -3.84 3.28
C ALA A 24 -5.43 -4.34 4.73
N LEU A 25 -5.26 -5.64 4.93
CA LEU A 25 -5.22 -6.20 6.28
C LEU A 25 -4.02 -5.66 7.08
N TYR A 26 -2.88 -5.52 6.43
CA TYR A 26 -1.70 -4.96 7.09
C TYR A 26 -1.92 -3.50 7.47
N LEU A 27 -2.56 -2.71 6.63
CA LEU A 27 -2.86 -1.31 6.96
C LEU A 27 -3.80 -1.21 8.16
N ASP A 28 -4.74 -2.15 8.29
CA ASP A 28 -5.59 -2.22 9.49
C ASP A 28 -4.74 -2.49 10.74
N GLU A 29 -3.74 -3.35 10.62
CA GLU A 29 -2.82 -3.62 11.70
C GLU A 29 -2.01 -2.37 12.06
N CYS A 30 -1.55 -1.64 11.05
CA CYS A 30 -0.82 -0.38 11.28
C CYS A 30 -1.70 0.62 12.02
N TYR A 31 -2.96 0.71 11.66
CA TYR A 31 -3.90 1.60 12.34
C TYR A 31 -4.06 1.20 13.81
N ALA A 32 -4.26 -0.09 14.06
CA ALA A 32 -4.42 -0.61 15.42
C ALA A 32 -3.21 -0.29 16.29
N ASN A 33 -2.02 -0.34 15.71
CA ASN A 33 -0.75 -0.10 16.43
C ASN A 33 -0.26 1.33 16.30
N LYS A 34 -0.97 2.17 15.55
CA LYS A 34 -0.57 3.56 15.26
C LYS A 34 0.85 3.63 14.70
N SER A 35 1.16 2.69 13.80
CA SER A 35 2.50 2.57 13.23
C SER A 35 2.48 2.88 11.74
N ALA A 36 3.67 3.20 11.20
CA ALA A 36 3.83 3.45 9.77
C ALA A 36 4.03 2.14 9.04
N ALA A 37 3.46 2.02 7.84
CA ALA A 37 3.62 0.85 7.01
C ALA A 37 5.04 0.76 6.46
N ARG A 38 5.65 -0.42 6.55
CA ARG A 38 7.01 -0.69 6.07
C ARG A 38 7.05 -2.07 5.42
N VAL A 39 7.83 -2.19 4.35
CA VAL A 39 7.94 -3.47 3.64
C VAL A 39 8.44 -4.59 4.55
N SER A 40 9.45 -4.32 5.38
CA SER A 40 9.99 -5.34 6.28
C SER A 40 8.96 -5.82 7.29
N GLU A 41 8.15 -4.91 7.79
CA GLU A 41 7.11 -5.25 8.76
C GLU A 41 5.93 -5.93 8.08
N PHE A 42 5.63 -5.57 6.84
CA PHE A 42 4.62 -6.26 6.05
C PHE A 42 5.03 -7.72 5.82
N ALA A 43 6.31 -7.96 5.49
CA ALA A 43 6.81 -9.31 5.33
C ALA A 43 6.66 -10.11 6.63
N ALA A 44 7.01 -9.48 7.76
CA ALA A 44 6.85 -10.12 9.07
C ALA A 44 5.39 -10.42 9.37
N PHE A 45 4.49 -9.50 9.04
CA PHE A 45 3.05 -9.68 9.20
C PHE A 45 2.56 -10.92 8.43
N LEU A 46 3.09 -11.13 7.23
CA LEU A 46 2.74 -12.28 6.41
C LEU A 46 3.55 -13.52 6.75
N LYS A 47 4.52 -13.42 7.65
CA LYS A 47 5.43 -14.50 8.02
C LYS A 47 6.20 -15.02 6.80
N LEU A 48 6.62 -14.09 5.94
CA LEU A 48 7.38 -14.39 4.73
C LEU A 48 8.76 -13.77 4.79
N ASN A 49 9.69 -14.39 4.07
CA ASN A 49 11.02 -13.82 3.89
C ASN A 49 10.90 -12.52 3.08
N PRO A 50 11.50 -11.40 3.53
CA PRO A 50 11.36 -10.13 2.83
C PRO A 50 11.87 -10.14 1.39
N GLU A 51 12.97 -10.85 1.12
CA GLU A 51 13.49 -10.94 -0.24
C GLU A 51 12.56 -11.70 -1.15
N TYR A 52 12.01 -12.81 -0.66
CA TYR A 52 11.03 -13.58 -1.42
C TYR A 52 9.80 -12.72 -1.74
N LEU A 53 9.28 -12.04 -0.72
CA LEU A 53 8.11 -11.19 -0.90
C LEU A 53 8.38 -10.08 -1.90
N THR A 54 9.53 -9.41 -1.79
CA THR A 54 9.90 -8.31 -2.68
C THR A 54 9.99 -8.78 -4.13
N ARG A 55 10.66 -9.90 -4.38
CA ARG A 55 10.79 -10.44 -5.74
C ARG A 55 9.46 -10.86 -6.31
N THR A 56 8.66 -11.54 -5.49
CA THR A 56 7.36 -12.03 -5.93
C THR A 56 6.43 -10.87 -6.25
N ALA A 57 6.43 -9.84 -5.41
CA ALA A 57 5.57 -8.68 -5.62
C ALA A 57 5.89 -7.97 -6.92
N VAL A 58 7.19 -7.78 -7.24
CA VAL A 58 7.58 -7.17 -8.52
C VAL A 58 7.02 -7.96 -9.69
N SER A 59 7.08 -9.29 -9.61
CA SER A 59 6.55 -10.15 -10.67
C SER A 59 5.03 -10.02 -10.80
N ILE A 60 4.33 -9.74 -9.70
CA ILE A 60 2.87 -9.63 -9.71
C ILE A 60 2.42 -8.26 -10.23
N VAL A 61 3.04 -7.17 -9.74
CA VAL A 61 2.53 -5.81 -9.99
C VAL A 61 3.41 -4.97 -10.91
N GLY A 62 4.61 -5.42 -11.25
CA GLY A 62 5.47 -4.74 -12.21
C GLY A 62 6.26 -3.57 -11.67
N VAL A 63 6.11 -3.24 -10.39
CA VAL A 63 6.87 -2.18 -9.72
C VAL A 63 7.36 -2.73 -8.38
N SER A 64 8.24 -1.98 -7.69
CA SER A 64 8.74 -2.44 -6.40
C SER A 64 7.58 -2.55 -5.41
N LEU A 65 7.72 -3.46 -4.44
CA LEU A 65 6.73 -3.61 -3.40
C LEU A 65 6.58 -2.30 -2.61
N ARG A 66 7.68 -1.60 -2.37
CA ARG A 66 7.65 -0.32 -1.67
C ARG A 66 6.77 0.69 -2.41
N GLU A 67 6.94 0.78 -3.72
CA GLU A 67 6.15 1.69 -4.54
C GLU A 67 4.68 1.26 -4.55
N HIS A 68 4.43 -0.03 -4.70
CA HIS A 68 3.06 -0.55 -4.72
C HIS A 68 2.36 -0.32 -3.37
N LEU A 69 3.06 -0.58 -2.26
CA LEU A 69 2.54 -0.35 -0.93
C LEU A 69 2.17 1.13 -0.76
N ARG A 70 3.08 2.03 -1.16
CA ARG A 70 2.82 3.47 -1.07
C ARG A 70 1.60 3.87 -1.90
N ARG A 71 1.49 3.31 -3.09
CA ARG A 71 0.34 3.58 -3.96
C ARG A 71 -0.97 3.15 -3.28
N LYS A 72 -0.95 1.99 -2.62
CA LYS A 72 -2.13 1.50 -1.90
C LYS A 72 -2.48 2.37 -0.70
N GLN A 73 -1.47 2.89 -0.02
CA GLN A 73 -1.70 3.84 1.07
C GLN A 73 -2.38 5.12 0.57
N ILE A 74 -1.91 5.64 -0.55
CA ILE A 74 -2.50 6.85 -1.15
C ILE A 74 -3.95 6.57 -1.60
N GLU A 75 -4.21 5.42 -2.22
CA GLU A 75 -5.57 5.04 -2.62
C GLU A 75 -6.51 4.97 -1.43
N GLU A 76 -6.05 4.39 -0.31
CA GLU A 76 -6.87 4.32 0.89
C GLU A 76 -7.16 5.72 1.44
N ALA A 77 -6.15 6.60 1.43
CA ALA A 77 -6.33 7.98 1.87
C ALA A 77 -7.36 8.69 0.98
N GLU A 78 -7.23 8.55 -0.34
CA GLU A 78 -8.20 9.14 -1.29
C GLU A 78 -9.61 8.67 -1.00
N ARG A 79 -9.78 7.38 -0.77
CA ARG A 79 -11.09 6.81 -0.46
C ARG A 79 -11.68 7.45 0.81
N LEU A 80 -10.86 7.54 1.86
CA LEU A 80 -11.32 8.11 3.12
C LEU A 80 -11.60 9.61 3.03
N ILE A 81 -10.78 10.33 2.28
CA ILE A 81 -10.98 11.77 2.08
C ILE A 81 -12.34 12.04 1.40
N THR A 82 -12.69 11.20 0.42
CA THR A 82 -13.90 11.44 -0.38
C THR A 82 -15.16 10.80 0.19
N THR A 83 -15.01 9.78 1.03
CA THR A 83 -16.18 9.03 1.54
C THR A 83 -16.47 9.23 3.02
N THR A 84 -15.58 9.91 3.74
CA THR A 84 -15.77 10.11 5.19
C THR A 84 -15.46 11.56 5.58
N PRO A 85 -15.99 12.03 6.72
CA PRO A 85 -15.61 13.33 7.26
C PRO A 85 -14.42 13.24 8.22
N LEU A 86 -13.68 12.13 8.22
CA LEU A 86 -12.58 11.94 9.14
C LEU A 86 -11.54 13.05 9.03
N PRO A 87 -11.00 13.53 10.15
CA PRO A 87 -9.90 14.49 10.09
C PRO A 87 -8.65 13.87 9.52
N MET A 88 -7.78 14.70 8.98
CA MET A 88 -6.60 14.21 8.26
C MET A 88 -5.66 13.38 9.14
N TYR A 89 -5.56 13.67 10.44
CA TYR A 89 -4.71 12.87 11.31
C TYR A 89 -5.24 11.42 11.45
N GLU A 90 -6.56 11.25 11.43
CA GLU A 90 -7.15 9.91 11.46
C GLU A 90 -6.91 9.19 10.13
N ILE A 91 -7.06 9.91 9.03
CA ILE A 91 -6.79 9.33 7.71
C ILE A 91 -5.33 8.89 7.60
N ALA A 92 -4.40 9.71 8.12
CA ALA A 92 -2.99 9.35 8.12
C ALA A 92 -2.75 8.04 8.85
N LEU A 93 -3.44 7.81 9.96
CA LEU A 93 -3.30 6.57 10.72
C LEU A 93 -3.94 5.39 9.99
N HIS A 94 -5.16 5.57 9.47
CA HIS A 94 -5.86 4.49 8.73
C HIS A 94 -5.11 4.05 7.49
N ALA A 95 -4.47 4.99 6.80
CA ALA A 95 -3.74 4.69 5.58
C ALA A 95 -2.29 4.26 5.84
N GLY A 96 -1.92 4.10 7.11
CA GLY A 96 -0.62 3.55 7.46
C GLY A 96 0.55 4.51 7.30
N PHE A 97 0.32 5.82 7.36
CA PHE A 97 1.43 6.79 7.25
C PHE A 97 2.10 7.06 8.59
N GLY A 98 1.43 6.75 9.69
CA GLY A 98 1.98 6.93 11.02
C GLY A 98 1.89 8.37 11.55
N THR A 99 2.18 9.37 10.71
CA THR A 99 2.12 10.78 11.09
C THR A 99 1.46 11.59 9.98
N THR A 100 0.89 12.73 10.38
CA THR A 100 0.30 13.67 9.43
C THR A 100 1.36 14.25 8.49
N SER A 101 2.56 14.51 9.00
CA SER A 101 3.66 15.06 8.20
C SER A 101 4.02 14.14 7.04
N THR A 102 4.20 12.85 7.32
CA THR A 102 4.51 11.88 6.28
C THR A 102 3.37 11.77 5.28
N PHE A 103 2.12 11.74 5.79
CA PHE A 103 0.95 11.68 4.95
C PHE A 103 0.89 12.87 3.97
N TYR A 104 1.05 14.09 4.48
CA TYR A 104 0.98 15.29 3.65
C TYR A 104 2.08 15.30 2.59
N ARG A 105 3.29 14.93 2.97
CA ARG A 105 4.41 14.89 2.03
C ARG A 105 4.15 13.91 0.90
N CYS A 106 3.73 12.70 1.24
CA CYS A 106 3.48 11.66 0.25
C CYS A 106 2.27 12.00 -0.63
N PHE A 107 1.22 12.57 -0.03
CA PHE A 107 0.03 12.92 -0.79
C PHE A 107 0.33 14.03 -1.79
N ARG A 108 1.11 15.04 -1.39
CA ARG A 108 1.51 16.11 -2.31
C ARG A 108 2.37 15.58 -3.46
N GLN A 109 3.23 14.61 -3.19
CA GLN A 109 4.02 13.99 -4.25
C GLN A 109 3.13 13.27 -5.26
N ALA A 110 2.06 12.65 -4.81
CA ALA A 110 1.17 11.90 -5.67
C ALA A 110 0.18 12.80 -6.42
N HIS A 111 -0.29 13.87 -5.80
CA HIS A 111 -1.41 14.67 -6.34
C HIS A 111 -1.06 16.12 -6.63
N SER A 112 0.12 16.58 -6.28
CA SER A 112 0.52 17.98 -6.43
C SER A 112 -0.39 18.96 -5.66
N MET A 113 -1.09 18.45 -4.65
CA MET A 113 -1.92 19.29 -3.77
C MET A 113 -2.02 18.62 -2.40
N ALA A 114 -2.35 19.42 -1.39
CA ALA A 114 -2.53 18.92 -0.04
C ALA A 114 -3.84 18.14 0.09
N PRO A 115 -3.94 17.21 1.05
CA PRO A 115 -5.18 16.43 1.25
C PRO A 115 -6.43 17.29 1.47
N GLY A 116 -6.30 18.40 2.21
CA GLY A 116 -7.44 19.29 2.43
C GLY A 116 -7.94 19.92 1.15
N ALA A 117 -7.04 20.36 0.29
CA ALA A 117 -7.38 20.90 -1.02
C ALA A 117 -8.06 19.83 -1.89
N PHE A 118 -7.54 18.61 -1.83
CA PHE A 118 -8.12 17.48 -2.56
C PHE A 118 -9.57 17.24 -2.12
N ARG A 119 -9.83 17.30 -0.81
CA ARG A 119 -11.19 17.13 -0.27
C ARG A 119 -12.15 18.21 -0.80
N GLU A 120 -11.68 19.45 -0.84
CA GLU A 120 -12.50 20.56 -1.33
C GLU A 120 -12.86 20.38 -2.81
N VAL A 121 -11.89 19.96 -3.63
CA VAL A 121 -12.11 19.77 -5.06
C VAL A 121 -13.08 18.61 -5.33
N ARG A 122 -13.12 17.62 -4.43
CA ARG A 122 -13.94 16.41 -4.61
C ARG A 122 -15.28 16.47 -3.92
N LYS A 123 -15.63 17.59 -3.28
CA LYS A 123 -16.94 17.75 -2.67
C LYS A 123 -18.04 17.75 -3.71
#